data_cb05173cc527ca2c4050e50eee61f4f8
#
_entry.id   cb05173cc527ca2c4050e50eee61f4f8
#
_cell.length_a   1.000
_cell.length_b   1.000
_cell.length_c   1.000
_cell.angle_alpha   90.00
_cell.angle_beta   90.00
_cell.angle_gamma   90.00
#
_symmetry.space_group_name_H-M   'P 1'
#
loop_
_entity.id
_entity.type
_entity.pdbx_description
1 polymer ?
#
loop_
_entity_poly.entity_id
_entity_poly.type
_entity_poly.pdbx_seq_one_letter_code
_entity_poly.pdbx_strand_id
1 'polypeptide(L)'
;MNSPNHEDWVLMQAVAEGDEVAANRLYDRFGGLVFKSSRQVLSTSAEAEDAVQEVFVRLWKTAERYDPARAKLVTWVMLITRRHLIDRLRRKQVRPTNLSLEGDPEGRSVPPSKQEGSIE
;
A
#
# COMPACT_ATOMS: atom_id res chain seq x y z
N MET A 1 -26.31 -16.77 5.88
CA MET A 1 -25.25 -16.94 6.50
C MET A 1 -24.18 -16.04 6.11
N ASN A 2 -23.57 -15.45 6.97
CA ASN A 2 -22.54 -14.53 6.66
C ASN A 2 -21.24 -15.22 6.49
N SER A 3 -20.58 -14.95 5.43
CA SER A 3 -19.28 -15.52 5.20
C SER A 3 -18.32 -14.41 5.58
N PRO A 4 -17.06 -14.73 5.73
CA PRO A 4 -16.06 -13.73 6.04
C PRO A 4 -16.06 -12.64 4.98
N ASN A 5 -16.33 -13.01 3.73
CA ASN A 5 -16.32 -12.02 2.69
C ASN A 5 -17.50 -11.06 2.82
N HIS A 6 -18.60 -11.54 3.39
CA HIS A 6 -19.74 -10.67 3.59
C HIS A 6 -19.42 -9.64 4.66
N GLU A 7 -18.76 -10.05 5.73
CA GLU A 7 -18.41 -9.11 6.77
C GLU A 7 -17.42 -8.09 6.26
N ASP A 8 -16.52 -8.53 5.40
CA ASP A 8 -15.55 -7.62 4.83
C ASP A 8 -16.26 -6.63 3.92
N TRP A 9 -17.26 -7.09 3.19
CA TRP A 9 -18.00 -6.20 2.32
C TRP A 9 -18.73 -5.14 3.15
N VAL A 10 -19.33 -5.54 4.26
CA VAL A 10 -20.03 -4.60 5.12
C VAL A 10 -19.04 -3.57 5.67
N LEU A 11 -17.85 -4.01 6.06
CA LEU A 11 -16.84 -3.09 6.56
C LEU A 11 -16.50 -2.08 5.48
N MET A 12 -16.27 -2.55 4.27
CA MET A 12 -15.84 -1.65 3.20
C MET A 12 -16.96 -0.71 2.77
N GLN A 13 -18.21 -1.15 2.89
CA GLN A 13 -19.31 -0.25 2.58
C GLN A 13 -19.33 0.89 3.60
N ALA A 14 -19.08 0.58 4.86
CA ALA A 14 -19.04 1.60 5.89
C ALA A 14 -17.89 2.56 5.65
N VAL A 15 -16.74 2.04 5.23
CA VAL A 15 -15.61 2.90 4.93
C VAL A 15 -15.98 3.82 3.77
N ALA A 16 -16.65 3.29 2.77
CA ALA A 16 -17.04 4.09 1.61
C ALA A 16 -17.98 5.21 1.98
N GLU A 17 -18.76 4.99 3.05
CA GLU A 17 -19.70 6.01 3.48
C GLU A 17 -19.07 7.03 4.41
N GLY A 18 -17.80 6.89 4.68
CA GLY A 18 -17.12 7.86 5.53
C GLY A 18 -17.11 7.54 7.01
N ASP A 19 -17.43 6.31 7.37
CA ASP A 19 -17.48 5.93 8.77
C ASP A 19 -16.04 5.82 9.30
N GLU A 20 -15.69 6.69 10.24
CA GLU A 20 -14.34 6.72 10.74
C GLU A 20 -13.97 5.50 11.56
N VAL A 21 -14.93 4.92 12.26
CA VAL A 21 -14.66 3.73 13.03
C VAL A 21 -14.31 2.60 12.08
N ALA A 22 -15.03 2.50 10.97
CA ALA A 22 -14.76 1.46 9.99
C ALA A 22 -13.40 1.69 9.34
N ALA A 23 -13.06 2.94 9.06
CA ALA A 23 -11.77 3.25 8.47
C ALA A 23 -10.65 2.86 9.44
N ASN A 24 -10.82 3.10 10.71
CA ASN A 24 -9.82 2.74 11.69
C ASN A 24 -9.72 1.22 11.85
N ARG A 25 -10.82 0.51 11.72
CA ARG A 25 -10.77 -0.91 11.80
C ARG A 25 -10.01 -1.48 10.64
N LEU A 26 -10.18 -0.91 9.47
CA LEU A 26 -9.46 -1.36 8.29
C LEU A 26 -7.96 -1.15 8.52
N TYR A 27 -7.60 0.00 9.07
CA TYR A 27 -6.21 0.30 9.33
C TYR A 27 -5.65 -0.66 10.38
N ASP A 28 -6.37 -0.90 11.46
CA ASP A 28 -5.89 -1.79 12.51
C ASP A 28 -5.68 -3.20 11.98
N ARG A 29 -6.52 -3.61 11.06
CA ARG A 29 -6.46 -4.95 10.59
C ARG A 29 -5.33 -5.16 9.58
N PHE A 30 -5.08 -4.20 8.71
CA PHE A 30 -4.11 -4.38 7.65
C PHE A 30 -2.89 -3.49 7.70
N GLY A 31 -2.88 -2.50 8.60
CA GLY A 31 -1.76 -1.56 8.62
C GLY A 31 -0.41 -2.22 8.82
N GLY A 32 -0.34 -3.20 9.71
CA GLY A 32 0.92 -3.86 9.94
C GLY A 32 1.39 -4.66 8.73
N LEU A 33 0.46 -5.28 8.04
CA LEU A 33 0.80 -6.06 6.86
C LEU A 33 1.30 -5.15 5.75
N VAL A 34 0.64 -4.01 5.56
CA VAL A 34 1.05 -3.07 4.53
C VAL A 34 2.42 -2.48 4.89
N PHE A 35 2.65 -2.20 6.18
CA PHE A 35 3.93 -1.67 6.61
C PHE A 35 5.04 -2.70 6.34
N LYS A 36 4.80 -3.94 6.69
CA LYS A 36 5.78 -4.97 6.51
C LYS A 36 6.14 -5.11 5.05
N SER A 37 5.15 -5.11 4.18
CA SER A 37 5.39 -5.22 2.75
C SER A 37 6.18 -4.02 2.25
N SER A 38 5.86 -2.84 2.77
CA SER A 38 6.54 -1.63 2.32
C SER A 38 8.00 -1.63 2.75
N ARG A 39 8.26 -2.13 3.97
CA ARG A 39 9.63 -2.17 4.44
C ARG A 39 10.52 -3.11 3.64
N GLN A 40 9.93 -4.08 2.96
CA GLN A 40 10.72 -4.99 2.18
C GLN A 40 11.29 -4.33 0.95
N VAL A 41 10.68 -3.27 0.47
CA VAL A 41 11.19 -2.60 -0.71
C VAL A 41 11.66 -1.17 -0.50
N LEU A 42 11.26 -0.55 0.61
CA LEU A 42 11.68 0.83 0.86
C LEU A 42 12.77 0.83 1.91
N SER A 43 13.71 1.73 1.78
CA SER A 43 14.88 1.73 2.61
C SER A 43 14.70 2.06 4.07
N THR A 44 13.80 2.92 4.39
CA THR A 44 13.66 3.36 5.77
C THR A 44 12.28 3.17 6.31
N SER A 45 12.16 3.16 7.62
CA SER A 45 10.87 3.05 8.25
C SER A 45 10.01 4.25 7.92
N ALA A 46 10.63 5.42 7.82
CA ALA A 46 9.88 6.63 7.52
C ALA A 46 9.23 6.54 6.15
N GLU A 47 9.96 6.01 5.17
CA GLU A 47 9.40 5.85 3.85
C GLU A 47 8.27 4.84 3.87
N ALA A 48 8.43 3.78 4.65
CA ALA A 48 7.40 2.77 4.72
C ALA A 48 6.16 3.31 5.39
N GLU A 49 6.33 4.14 6.42
CA GLU A 49 5.18 4.72 7.09
C GLU A 49 4.43 5.66 6.16
N ASP A 50 5.17 6.40 5.35
CA ASP A 50 4.53 7.27 4.38
C ASP A 50 3.74 6.43 3.39
N ALA A 51 4.30 5.32 2.96
CA ALA A 51 3.64 4.47 2.01
C ALA A 51 2.35 3.91 2.61
N VAL A 52 2.39 3.52 3.89
CA VAL A 52 1.20 3.01 4.55
C VAL A 52 0.10 4.05 4.53
N GLN A 53 0.44 5.30 4.86
CA GLN A 53 -0.57 6.32 4.88
C GLN A 53 -1.17 6.54 3.50
N GLU A 54 -0.34 6.56 2.48
CA GLU A 54 -0.84 6.77 1.13
C GLU A 54 -1.68 5.62 0.63
N VAL A 55 -1.30 4.39 1.00
CA VAL A 55 -2.07 3.23 0.61
C VAL A 55 -3.45 3.29 1.25
N PHE A 56 -3.52 3.66 2.55
CA PHE A 56 -4.80 3.69 3.22
C PHE A 56 -5.69 4.82 2.70
N VAL A 57 -5.11 5.95 2.33
CA VAL A 57 -5.91 7.00 1.73
C VAL A 57 -6.52 6.46 0.44
N ARG A 58 -5.74 5.71 -0.33
CA ARG A 58 -6.25 5.15 -1.57
C ARG A 58 -7.33 4.09 -1.29
N LEU A 59 -7.15 3.27 -0.26
CA LEU A 59 -8.14 2.28 0.07
C LEU A 59 -9.45 2.96 0.47
N TRP A 60 -9.37 4.02 1.26
CA TRP A 60 -10.55 4.71 1.70
C TRP A 60 -11.28 5.37 0.54
N LYS A 61 -10.52 5.93 -0.40
CA LYS A 61 -11.13 6.61 -1.53
C LYS A 61 -11.76 5.66 -2.53
N THR A 62 -11.30 4.43 -2.57
CA THR A 62 -11.82 3.49 -3.54
C THR A 62 -12.59 2.34 -2.89
N ALA A 63 -12.96 2.50 -1.62
CA ALA A 63 -13.60 1.43 -0.88
C ALA A 63 -14.86 0.92 -1.56
N GLU A 64 -15.59 1.79 -2.24
CA GLU A 64 -16.81 1.37 -2.88
C GLU A 64 -16.57 0.41 -4.03
N ARG A 65 -15.33 0.32 -4.48
CA ARG A 65 -15.03 -0.56 -5.60
C ARG A 65 -14.73 -1.98 -5.17
N TYR A 66 -14.61 -2.21 -3.87
CA TYR A 66 -14.29 -3.55 -3.41
C TYR A 66 -15.44 -4.49 -3.73
N ASP A 67 -15.14 -5.61 -4.35
CA ASP A 67 -16.14 -6.58 -4.74
C ASP A 67 -15.74 -7.94 -4.16
N PRO A 68 -16.44 -8.42 -3.14
CA PRO A 68 -16.08 -9.67 -2.50
C PRO A 68 -16.22 -10.87 -3.41
N ALA A 69 -16.96 -10.74 -4.51
CA ALA A 69 -17.08 -11.85 -5.43
C ALA A 69 -15.82 -12.02 -6.24
N ARG A 70 -15.00 -10.98 -6.34
CA ARG A 70 -13.82 -11.05 -7.15
C ARG A 70 -12.55 -11.37 -6.36
N ALA A 71 -12.50 -10.97 -5.13
CA ALA A 71 -11.29 -11.20 -4.34
C ALA A 71 -11.56 -11.02 -2.87
N LYS A 72 -10.75 -11.67 -2.04
CA LYS A 72 -10.84 -11.48 -0.62
C LYS A 72 -10.29 -10.10 -0.32
N LEU A 73 -10.71 -9.54 0.78
CA LEU A 73 -10.28 -8.19 1.13
C LEU A 73 -8.76 -8.10 1.25
N VAL A 74 -8.13 -9.09 1.88
CA VAL A 74 -6.69 -9.02 2.03
C VAL A 74 -6.02 -8.99 0.65
N THR A 75 -6.54 -9.72 -0.31
CA THR A 75 -5.98 -9.74 -1.65
C THR A 75 -6.11 -8.36 -2.30
N TRP A 76 -7.27 -7.74 -2.13
CA TRP A 76 -7.51 -6.43 -2.72
C TRP A 76 -6.60 -5.38 -2.10
N VAL A 77 -6.45 -5.44 -0.77
CA VAL A 77 -5.59 -4.50 -0.06
C VAL A 77 -4.15 -4.66 -0.55
N MET A 78 -3.69 -5.89 -0.68
CA MET A 78 -2.30 -6.09 -1.06
C MET A 78 -2.06 -5.76 -2.54
N LEU A 79 -3.09 -5.87 -3.36
CA LEU A 79 -2.94 -5.51 -4.74
C LEU A 79 -2.74 -3.99 -4.85
N ILE A 80 -3.51 -3.23 -4.09
CA ILE A 80 -3.36 -1.78 -4.09
C ILE A 80 -2.02 -1.39 -3.50
N THR A 81 -1.59 -2.10 -2.46
CA THR A 81 -0.31 -1.84 -1.84
C THR A 81 0.81 -2.05 -2.85
N ARG A 82 0.75 -3.18 -3.57
CA ARG A 82 1.79 -3.48 -4.51
C ARG A 82 1.86 -2.45 -5.62
N ARG A 83 0.71 -2.04 -6.14
CA ARG A 83 0.71 -1.05 -7.20
C ARG A 83 1.31 0.26 -6.71
N HIS A 84 0.99 0.63 -5.48
CA HIS A 84 1.52 1.87 -4.93
C HIS A 84 3.04 1.79 -4.79
N LEU A 85 3.54 0.66 -4.31
CA LEU A 85 4.98 0.51 -4.12
C LEU A 85 5.71 0.52 -5.46
N ILE A 86 5.14 -0.12 -6.46
CA ILE A 86 5.76 -0.12 -7.77
C ILE A 86 5.81 1.29 -8.32
N ASP A 87 4.73 2.06 -8.13
CA ASP A 87 4.73 3.44 -8.59
C ASP A 87 5.79 4.26 -7.88
N ARG A 88 5.96 4.06 -6.58
CA ARG A 88 6.98 4.81 -5.86
C ARG A 88 8.36 4.47 -6.38
N LEU A 89 8.63 3.20 -6.61
CA LEU A 89 9.93 2.82 -7.09
C LEU A 89 10.16 3.34 -8.50
N ARG A 90 9.15 3.38 -9.32
CA ARG A 90 9.28 3.89 -10.65
C ARG A 90 9.57 5.36 -10.62
N ARG A 91 8.91 6.11 -9.77
CA ARG A 91 9.15 7.52 -9.70
C ARG A 91 10.57 7.80 -9.27
N LYS A 92 11.09 6.98 -8.40
CA LYS A 92 12.44 7.20 -7.95
C LYS A 92 13.40 7.00 -9.11
N GLN A 93 13.12 6.09 -9.97
CA GLN A 93 13.99 5.87 -11.08
C GLN A 93 13.89 6.92 -12.13
N VAL A 94 12.75 7.40 -12.39
CA VAL A 94 12.56 8.38 -13.38
C VAL A 94 13.03 9.75 -13.06
N ARG A 95 12.93 10.17 -11.87
CA ARG A 95 13.34 11.51 -11.60
C ARG A 95 14.68 11.48 -11.11
N PRO A 96 15.45 10.98 -11.60
CA PRO A 96 16.73 10.81 -11.12
C PRO A 96 17.46 11.90 -11.42
N THR A 97 17.43 12.15 -12.41
CA THR A 97 18.12 13.14 -12.78
C THR A 97 18.33 14.03 -11.77
N ASN A 98 17.62 14.90 -11.67
CA ASN A 98 17.83 15.93 -10.83
C ASN A 98 18.04 15.44 -9.51
N LEU A 99 17.29 14.77 -9.04
CA LEU A 99 17.41 14.38 -7.79
C LEU A 99 18.57 13.67 -7.49
N SER A 100 18.83 12.82 -8.23
CA SER A 100 19.90 12.03 -7.96
C SER A 100 20.99 12.82 -7.54
N LEU A 101 21.14 13.81 -8.06
CA LEU A 101 22.19 14.53 -7.72
C LEU A 101 22.23 14.78 -6.38
N GLU A 102 21.39 15.29 -5.92
CA GLU A 102 21.41 15.60 -4.65
C GLU A 102 21.28 14.50 -3.85
N GLY A 103 20.65 13.88 -3.93
CA GLY A 103 20.47 12.94 -3.11
C GLY A 103 21.13 11.87 -3.01
N ASP A 104 21.11 11.30 -3.41
CA ASP A 104 21.49 10.24 -3.35
C ASP A 104 22.32 9.72 -3.88
N PRO A 105 22.64 9.80 -4.00
CA PRO A 105 23.49 9.38 -4.67
C PRO A 105 23.70 8.10 -4.35
N GLU A 106 23.75 7.80 -3.83
CA GLU A 106 23.98 6.77 -3.72
C GLU A 106 23.31 5.94 -3.67
N GLY A 107 23.08 6.00 -3.58
CA GLY A 107 22.61 5.23 -3.70
C GLY A 107 21.81 4.77 -3.68
N ARG A 108 21.41 4.78 -3.36
CA ARG A 108 20.64 4.38 -3.45
C ARG A 108 20.46 3.80 -4.25
N SER A 109 20.62 3.84 -4.50
CA SER A 109 20.40 3.47 -5.49
C SER A 109 20.83 2.28 -5.53
N VAL A 110 21.12 1.90 -5.26
CA VAL A 110 21.57 0.95 -5.40
C VAL A 110 21.18 -0.16 -5.34
N PRO A 111 21.12 -0.42 -4.92
CA PRO A 111 20.79 -1.57 -4.74
C PRO A 111 19.60 -1.91 -5.34
N PRO A 112 19.26 -1.34 -6.11
CA PRO A 112 18.14 -1.57 -6.78
C PRO A 112 17.96 -2.98 -7.08
N SER A 113 18.92 -3.55 -7.52
CA SER A 113 18.79 -4.84 -7.90
C SER A 113 18.18 -5.71 -6.88
N LYS A 114 18.62 -5.72 -5.74
CA LYS A 114 18.07 -6.52 -4.81
C LYS A 114 16.71 -6.17 -4.57
N GLN A 115 16.38 -4.98 -4.70
CA GLN A 115 15.10 -4.60 -4.40
C GLN A 115 14.17 -5.18 -5.35
N GLU A 116 14.54 -5.36 -6.52
CA GLU A 116 13.69 -5.87 -7.47
C GLU A 116 13.24 -7.17 -7.05
N GLY A 117 14.08 -7.97 -6.62
CA GLY A 117 13.70 -9.26 -6.26
C GLY A 117 12.66 -9.23 -5.22
N SER A 118 12.73 -8.33 -4.34
CA SER A 118 11.80 -8.31 -3.31
C SER A 118 10.44 -8.01 -3.78
N ILE A 119 10.30 -7.23 -4.70
CA ILE A 119 9.03 -6.86 -5.16
C ILE A 119 8.35 -7.90 -5.89
N GLU A 120 8.99 -8.70 -6.52
CA GLU A 120 8.38 -9.72 -7.21
C GLU A 120 7.89 -10.65 -6.39
#